data_365a5456b46611466abeb790f50f6d1a
#
_entry.id   365a5456b46611466abeb790f50f6d1a
#
_cell.length_a   1.000
_cell.length_b   1.000
_cell.length_c   1.000
_cell.angle_alpha   90.00
_cell.angle_beta   90.00
_cell.angle_gamma   90.00
#
_symmetry.space_group_name_H-M   'P 1'
#
loop_
_entity.id
_entity.type
_entity.pdbx_description
1 polymer ?
#
loop_
_entity_poly.entity_id
_entity_poly.type
_entity_poly.pdbx_seq_one_letter_code
_entity_poly.pdbx_strand_id
1 'polypeptide(L)'
;MKKSSIALFVAAALFLVCSFTFLPDGIGEFASGVAVAVVLALVGYFKEKKARKAAAEARLKQEEEARAQAEAEARRREFEATHGVLSLPVSGVTFDSRQRVLAKLYRESDGIGIDGRLETCEYEGAPAVRVFAEDELIGYVRKSDLSQTLPIVDRVDDVTITIDCFEDNERIYNAEARVVYTK
;
A
#
# COMPACT_ATOMS: atom_id res chain seq x y z
N MET A 1 -0.25 25.69 25.61
CA MET A 1 1.18 25.94 26.00
C MET A 1 1.73 24.66 26.62
N LYS A 2 2.86 24.13 26.13
CA LYS A 2 3.46 22.92 26.72
C LYS A 2 4.07 23.28 28.09
N LYS A 3 3.87 22.41 29.07
CA LYS A 3 4.38 22.56 30.44
C LYS A 3 5.89 22.92 30.52
N SER A 4 6.70 22.47 29.54
CA SER A 4 8.13 22.76 29.46
C SER A 4 8.46 24.21 29.12
N SER A 5 7.64 24.93 28.34
CA SER A 5 7.88 26.35 28.03
C SER A 5 7.57 27.22 29.23
N ILE A 6 6.51 26.90 29.98
CA ILE A 6 6.16 27.61 31.23
C ILE A 6 7.28 27.46 32.25
N ALA A 7 7.82 26.24 32.42
CA ALA A 7 8.92 25.99 33.34
C ALA A 7 10.18 26.82 33.01
N LEU A 8 10.47 26.99 31.72
CA LEU A 8 11.62 27.77 31.25
C LEU A 8 11.43 29.27 31.49
N PHE A 9 10.21 29.79 31.27
CA PHE A 9 9.87 31.19 31.58
C PHE A 9 9.88 31.45 33.08
N VAL A 10 9.38 30.52 33.90
CA VAL A 10 9.42 30.60 35.35
C VAL A 10 10.86 30.57 35.85
N ALA A 11 11.73 29.71 35.34
CA ALA A 11 13.13 29.66 35.68
C ALA A 11 13.88 30.94 35.31
N ALA A 12 13.63 31.50 34.11
CA ALA A 12 14.21 32.79 33.71
C ALA A 12 13.73 33.95 34.56
N ALA A 13 12.44 33.99 34.95
CA ALA A 13 11.89 35.00 35.82
C ALA A 13 12.47 34.89 37.27
N LEU A 14 12.59 33.67 37.79
CA LEU A 14 13.23 33.42 39.12
C LEU A 14 14.71 33.85 39.12
N PHE A 15 15.43 33.58 38.01
CA PHE A 15 16.82 34.00 37.90
C PHE A 15 16.96 35.52 37.86
N LEU A 16 16.05 36.24 37.21
CA LEU A 16 15.98 37.70 37.20
C LEU A 16 15.73 38.24 38.61
N VAL A 17 14.78 37.64 39.36
CA VAL A 17 14.46 38.04 40.72
C VAL A 17 15.63 37.79 41.66
N CYS A 18 16.28 36.62 41.58
CA CYS A 18 17.48 36.31 42.37
C CYS A 18 18.65 37.23 42.05
N SER A 19 18.83 37.62 40.79
CA SER A 19 19.89 38.59 40.41
C SER A 19 19.63 39.98 40.99
N PHE A 20 18.37 40.34 41.22
CA PHE A 20 17.99 41.64 41.82
C PHE A 20 18.18 41.72 43.35
N THR A 21 18.07 40.55 44.03
CA THR A 21 18.18 40.51 45.50
C THR A 21 19.62 40.42 46.01
N PHE A 22 20.60 40.13 45.15
CA PHE A 22 22.02 39.99 45.53
C PHE A 22 22.89 41.22 45.17
N LEU A 23 22.38 42.45 45.32
CA LEU A 23 23.16 43.65 45.17
C LEU A 23 23.77 44.09 46.51
N PRO A 24 25.09 43.90 46.65
CA PRO A 24 25.95 45.04 46.93
C PRO A 24 27.13 45.09 45.93
N ASP A 25 27.35 46.29 45.39
CA ASP A 25 28.61 46.76 44.79
C ASP A 25 29.08 46.15 43.45
N GLY A 26 28.25 46.13 42.40
CA GLY A 26 28.80 45.79 41.07
C GLY A 26 27.82 45.76 39.91
N ILE A 27 27.75 46.85 39.15
CA ILE A 27 26.93 46.95 37.90
C ILE A 27 27.25 45.81 36.90
N GLY A 28 28.44 45.20 36.98
CA GLY A 28 28.90 44.13 36.07
C GLY A 28 28.19 42.79 36.29
N GLU A 29 27.85 42.41 37.52
CA GLU A 29 27.19 41.12 37.77
C GLU A 29 25.70 41.15 37.42
N PHE A 30 25.05 42.28 37.55
CA PHE A 30 23.66 42.50 37.12
C PHE A 30 23.50 42.36 35.61
N ALA A 31 24.45 42.94 34.83
CA ALA A 31 24.41 42.86 33.37
C ALA A 31 24.55 41.42 32.87
N SER A 32 25.35 40.58 33.55
CA SER A 32 25.52 39.16 33.20
C SER A 32 24.25 38.34 33.43
N GLY A 33 23.55 38.56 34.52
CA GLY A 33 22.29 37.87 34.85
C GLY A 33 21.16 38.17 33.86
N VAL A 34 21.02 39.44 33.47
CA VAL A 34 20.04 39.85 32.45
C VAL A 34 20.34 39.23 31.07
N ALA A 35 21.60 39.22 30.67
CA ALA A 35 22.02 38.63 29.41
C ALA A 35 21.66 37.12 29.31
N VAL A 36 21.92 36.35 30.37
CA VAL A 36 21.57 34.93 30.44
C VAL A 36 20.05 34.71 30.36
N ALA A 37 19.26 35.52 31.10
CA ALA A 37 17.80 35.41 31.04
C ALA A 37 17.22 35.68 29.65
N VAL A 38 17.75 36.69 28.97
CA VAL A 38 17.35 37.00 27.57
C VAL A 38 17.70 35.87 26.62
N VAL A 39 18.90 35.30 26.74
CA VAL A 39 19.32 34.15 25.90
C VAL A 39 18.40 32.95 26.12
N LEU A 40 18.09 32.61 27.36
CA LEU A 40 17.17 31.51 27.71
C LEU A 40 15.75 31.75 27.15
N ALA A 41 15.24 32.98 27.22
CA ALA A 41 13.95 33.37 26.66
C ALA A 41 13.93 33.23 25.12
N LEU A 42 14.99 33.67 24.47
CA LEU A 42 15.13 33.53 23.01
C LEU A 42 15.21 32.07 22.57
N VAL A 43 16.00 31.23 23.26
CA VAL A 43 16.07 29.79 22.99
C VAL A 43 14.70 29.14 23.16
N GLY A 44 13.98 29.48 24.23
CA GLY A 44 12.60 29.02 24.44
C GLY A 44 11.66 29.39 23.33
N TYR A 45 11.69 30.65 22.91
CA TYR A 45 10.89 31.16 21.81
C TYR A 45 11.15 30.46 20.47
N PHE A 46 12.41 30.29 20.10
CA PHE A 46 12.79 29.61 18.85
C PHE A 46 12.42 28.12 18.88
N LYS A 47 12.59 27.45 20.01
CA LYS A 47 12.20 26.05 20.18
C LYS A 47 10.69 25.86 20.06
N GLU A 48 9.89 26.76 20.63
CA GLU A 48 8.44 26.74 20.51
C GLU A 48 7.98 27.01 19.09
N LYS A 49 8.57 28.02 18.41
CA LYS A 49 8.27 28.35 17.02
C LYS A 49 8.57 27.17 16.07
N LYS A 50 9.72 26.49 16.27
CA LYS A 50 10.09 25.29 15.52
C LYS A 50 9.11 24.13 15.76
N ALA A 51 8.72 23.91 17.03
CA ALA A 51 7.76 22.88 17.39
C ALA A 51 6.35 23.12 16.79
N ARG A 52 5.91 24.39 16.73
CA ARG A 52 4.63 24.76 16.08
C ARG A 52 4.67 24.53 14.58
N LYS A 53 5.78 24.87 13.89
CA LYS A 53 5.94 24.60 12.46
C LYS A 53 5.93 23.08 12.17
N ALA A 54 6.72 22.31 12.92
CA ALA A 54 6.74 20.86 12.77
C ALA A 54 5.36 20.21 13.03
N ALA A 55 4.61 20.71 14.00
CA ALA A 55 3.26 20.23 14.27
C ALA A 55 2.26 20.59 13.15
N ALA A 56 2.41 21.77 12.55
CA ALA A 56 1.57 22.17 11.40
C ALA A 56 1.89 21.33 10.16
N GLU A 57 3.16 21.10 9.85
CA GLU A 57 3.59 20.24 8.76
C GLU A 57 3.14 18.79 8.94
N ALA A 58 3.21 18.27 10.17
CA ALA A 58 2.72 16.93 10.48
C ALA A 58 1.20 16.80 10.29
N ARG A 59 0.42 17.84 10.64
CA ARG A 59 -1.03 17.86 10.39
C ARG A 59 -1.36 17.87 8.89
N LEU A 60 -0.67 18.71 8.12
CA LEU A 60 -0.88 18.75 6.67
C LEU A 60 -0.59 17.39 6.01
N LYS A 61 0.51 16.73 6.39
CA LYS A 61 0.80 15.38 5.89
C LYS A 61 -0.28 14.37 6.27
N GLN A 62 -0.76 14.41 7.50
CA GLN A 62 -1.85 13.52 7.94
C GLN A 62 -3.14 13.77 7.18
N GLU A 63 -3.46 15.03 6.89
CA GLU A 63 -4.65 15.39 6.09
C GLU A 63 -4.50 14.94 4.63
N GLU A 64 -3.31 15.07 4.03
CA GLU A 64 -3.03 14.57 2.67
C GLU A 64 -3.12 13.04 2.61
N GLU A 65 -2.53 12.33 3.55
CA GLU A 65 -2.62 10.87 3.65
C GLU A 65 -4.06 10.40 3.85
N ALA A 66 -4.82 11.08 4.72
CA ALA A 66 -6.23 10.75 4.94
C ALA A 66 -7.09 10.98 3.70
N ARG A 67 -6.83 12.06 2.92
CA ARG A 67 -7.50 12.31 1.64
C ARG A 67 -7.15 11.25 0.60
N ALA A 68 -5.87 10.91 0.47
CA ALA A 68 -5.42 9.87 -0.45
C ALA A 68 -6.05 8.50 -0.13
N GLN A 69 -6.14 8.15 1.15
CA GLN A 69 -6.82 6.93 1.60
C GLN A 69 -8.33 6.95 1.28
N ALA A 70 -9.00 8.07 1.56
CA ALA A 70 -10.44 8.22 1.27
C ALA A 70 -10.73 8.12 -0.24
N GLU A 71 -9.89 8.72 -1.09
CA GLU A 71 -10.00 8.59 -2.55
C GLU A 71 -9.76 7.16 -3.02
N ALA A 72 -8.75 6.48 -2.47
CA ALA A 72 -8.47 5.09 -2.81
C ALA A 72 -9.62 4.16 -2.41
N GLU A 73 -10.20 4.36 -1.22
CA GLU A 73 -11.39 3.62 -0.79
C GLU A 73 -12.62 3.91 -1.67
N ALA A 74 -12.83 5.16 -2.08
CA ALA A 74 -13.93 5.52 -2.97
C ALA A 74 -13.80 4.83 -4.32
N ARG A 75 -12.61 4.85 -4.93
CA ARG A 75 -12.32 4.12 -6.20
C ARG A 75 -12.52 2.63 -6.05
N ARG A 76 -12.07 2.05 -4.93
CA ARG A 76 -12.26 0.63 -4.66
C ARG A 76 -13.74 0.27 -4.56
N ARG A 77 -14.54 1.05 -3.85
CA ARG A 77 -16.00 0.83 -3.74
C ARG A 77 -16.71 0.96 -5.08
N GLU A 78 -16.32 1.93 -5.91
CA GLU A 78 -16.84 2.10 -7.25
C GLU A 78 -16.48 0.89 -8.14
N PHE A 79 -15.24 0.43 -8.08
CA PHE A 79 -14.81 -0.77 -8.79
C PHE A 79 -15.58 -2.01 -8.31
N GLU A 80 -15.70 -2.24 -7.01
CA GLU A 80 -16.45 -3.37 -6.43
C GLU A 80 -17.96 -3.32 -6.77
N ALA A 81 -18.52 -2.13 -6.97
CA ALA A 81 -19.91 -1.96 -7.38
C ALA A 81 -20.14 -2.33 -8.85
N THR A 82 -19.19 -2.01 -9.73
CA THR A 82 -19.31 -2.19 -11.19
C THR A 82 -18.71 -3.48 -11.70
N HIS A 83 -17.69 -4.02 -11.01
CA HIS A 83 -16.96 -5.22 -11.46
C HIS A 83 -17.11 -6.37 -10.47
N GLY A 84 -17.10 -7.59 -10.99
CA GLY A 84 -16.91 -8.82 -10.25
C GLY A 84 -15.50 -9.36 -10.45
N VAL A 85 -15.02 -10.11 -9.48
CA VAL A 85 -13.74 -10.83 -9.58
C VAL A 85 -13.99 -12.30 -9.29
N LEU A 86 -13.50 -13.15 -10.19
CA LEU A 86 -13.62 -14.60 -10.08
C LEU A 86 -12.23 -15.23 -10.20
N SER A 87 -11.92 -16.16 -9.31
CA SER A 87 -10.69 -16.93 -9.31
C SER A 87 -10.98 -18.33 -9.81
N LEU A 88 -10.34 -18.72 -10.91
CA LEU A 88 -10.61 -19.95 -11.63
C LEU A 88 -9.36 -20.82 -11.70
N PRO A 89 -9.32 -21.94 -10.99
CA PRO A 89 -8.23 -22.91 -11.18
C PRO A 89 -8.30 -23.53 -12.57
N VAL A 90 -7.16 -23.55 -13.25
CA VAL A 90 -7.05 -24.10 -14.61
C VAL A 90 -6.87 -25.61 -14.54
N SER A 91 -7.67 -26.32 -15.34
CA SER A 91 -7.64 -27.78 -15.47
C SER A 91 -6.90 -28.23 -16.72
N GLY A 92 -6.33 -29.44 -16.67
CA GLY A 92 -5.63 -30.04 -17.80
C GLY A 92 -4.23 -29.44 -18.01
N VAL A 93 -3.66 -28.79 -17.02
CA VAL A 93 -2.29 -28.26 -17.03
C VAL A 93 -1.23 -29.35 -17.04
N THR A 94 -1.55 -30.56 -16.63
CA THR A 94 -0.61 -31.70 -16.46
C THR A 94 -0.12 -32.34 -17.75
N PHE A 95 -0.67 -31.97 -18.92
CA PHE A 95 -0.17 -32.46 -20.20
C PHE A 95 1.22 -31.89 -20.50
N ASP A 96 2.15 -32.73 -20.97
CA ASP A 96 3.56 -32.39 -21.21
C ASP A 96 3.78 -31.11 -22.02
N SER A 97 2.96 -30.91 -23.05
CA SER A 97 3.04 -29.70 -23.87
C SER A 97 2.71 -28.43 -23.08
N ARG A 98 1.70 -28.50 -22.19
CA ARG A 98 1.25 -27.38 -21.37
C ARG A 98 2.21 -27.11 -20.22
N GLN A 99 2.76 -28.15 -19.61
CA GLN A 99 3.79 -28.02 -18.58
C GLN A 99 5.04 -27.29 -19.11
N ARG A 100 5.42 -27.53 -20.35
CA ARG A 100 6.53 -26.79 -20.99
C ARG A 100 6.21 -25.32 -21.20
N VAL A 101 4.99 -24.98 -21.61
CA VAL A 101 4.54 -23.60 -21.73
C VAL A 101 4.53 -22.91 -20.36
N LEU A 102 3.91 -23.52 -19.35
CA LEU A 102 3.87 -22.99 -18.00
C LEU A 102 5.26 -22.80 -17.41
N ALA A 103 6.17 -23.75 -17.62
CA ALA A 103 7.56 -23.63 -17.18
C ALA A 103 8.32 -22.49 -17.87
N LYS A 104 8.01 -22.19 -19.13
CA LYS A 104 8.57 -21.05 -19.86
C LYS A 104 8.05 -19.75 -19.27
N LEU A 105 6.72 -19.58 -19.19
CA LEU A 105 6.06 -18.40 -18.65
C LEU A 105 6.48 -18.13 -17.19
N TYR A 106 6.56 -19.16 -16.37
CA TYR A 106 7.02 -19.02 -14.98
C TYR A 106 8.44 -18.44 -14.89
N ARG A 107 9.36 -18.86 -15.78
CA ARG A 107 10.74 -18.33 -15.80
C ARG A 107 10.83 -16.88 -16.30
N GLU A 108 9.89 -16.47 -17.15
CA GLU A 108 9.88 -15.14 -17.75
C GLU A 108 9.22 -14.10 -16.84
N SER A 109 8.26 -14.51 -16.00
CA SER A 109 7.42 -13.62 -15.20
C SER A 109 7.42 -13.90 -13.68
N ASP A 110 8.25 -14.86 -13.19
CA ASP A 110 8.17 -15.42 -11.84
C ASP A 110 6.75 -15.96 -11.50
N GLY A 111 5.98 -16.28 -12.51
CA GLY A 111 4.64 -16.86 -12.40
C GLY A 111 3.54 -15.87 -11.99
N ILE A 112 3.78 -14.56 -12.02
CA ILE A 112 2.83 -13.56 -11.52
C ILE A 112 2.50 -12.53 -12.62
N GLY A 113 1.19 -12.19 -12.73
CA GLY A 113 0.76 -11.07 -13.56
C GLY A 113 0.87 -11.31 -15.04
N ILE A 114 0.70 -12.55 -15.49
CA ILE A 114 0.72 -12.91 -16.91
C ILE A 114 -0.63 -12.57 -17.52
N ASP A 115 -0.62 -11.88 -18.65
CA ASP A 115 -1.85 -11.55 -19.39
C ASP A 115 -2.53 -12.82 -19.90
N GLY A 116 -3.81 -12.93 -19.63
CA GLY A 116 -4.60 -14.09 -20.00
C GLY A 116 -5.82 -13.76 -20.86
N ARG A 117 -6.44 -14.81 -21.39
CA ARG A 117 -7.65 -14.72 -22.21
C ARG A 117 -8.51 -15.94 -22.01
N LEU A 118 -9.82 -15.75 -22.00
CA LEU A 118 -10.83 -16.82 -21.98
C LEU A 118 -11.51 -16.91 -23.34
N GLU A 119 -11.74 -18.14 -23.83
CA GLU A 119 -12.51 -18.39 -25.03
C GLU A 119 -13.51 -19.52 -24.82
N THR A 120 -14.74 -19.31 -25.23
CA THR A 120 -15.74 -20.38 -25.27
C THR A 120 -15.44 -21.39 -26.39
N CYS A 121 -15.61 -22.66 -26.09
CA CYS A 121 -15.43 -23.74 -27.08
C CYS A 121 -16.35 -24.92 -26.78
N GLU A 122 -16.32 -25.93 -27.62
CA GLU A 122 -16.84 -27.26 -27.31
C GLU A 122 -15.69 -28.23 -27.05
N TYR A 123 -15.81 -29.04 -26.04
CA TYR A 123 -14.91 -30.13 -25.73
C TYR A 123 -15.73 -31.41 -25.50
N GLU A 124 -15.50 -32.43 -26.34
CA GLU A 124 -16.25 -33.69 -26.29
C GLU A 124 -17.78 -33.53 -26.42
N GLY A 125 -18.25 -32.55 -27.17
CA GLY A 125 -19.67 -32.26 -27.38
C GLY A 125 -20.33 -31.50 -26.22
N ALA A 126 -19.56 -30.98 -25.26
CA ALA A 126 -20.04 -30.16 -24.14
C ALA A 126 -19.41 -28.76 -24.19
N PRO A 127 -20.15 -27.74 -23.72
CA PRO A 127 -19.59 -26.40 -23.58
C PRO A 127 -18.38 -26.40 -22.64
N ALA A 128 -17.32 -25.70 -23.04
CA ALA A 128 -16.10 -25.54 -22.29
C ALA A 128 -15.53 -24.14 -22.48
N VAL A 129 -14.61 -23.74 -21.60
CA VAL A 129 -13.89 -22.47 -21.69
C VAL A 129 -12.40 -22.75 -21.68
N ARG A 130 -11.71 -22.35 -22.76
CA ARG A 130 -10.26 -22.40 -22.87
C ARG A 130 -9.65 -21.24 -22.09
N VAL A 131 -8.50 -21.50 -21.49
CA VAL A 131 -7.68 -20.51 -20.79
C VAL A 131 -6.36 -20.38 -21.53
N PHE A 132 -6.07 -19.18 -21.97
CA PHE A 132 -4.80 -18.83 -22.60
C PHE A 132 -3.99 -17.95 -21.65
N ALA A 133 -2.69 -18.13 -21.65
CA ALA A 133 -1.72 -17.22 -21.06
C ALA A 133 -0.90 -16.63 -22.21
N GLU A 134 -0.91 -15.34 -22.37
CA GLU A 134 -0.49 -14.68 -23.60
C GLU A 134 -1.28 -15.29 -24.80
N ASP A 135 -0.60 -15.88 -25.76
CA ASP A 135 -1.22 -16.55 -26.92
C ASP A 135 -1.23 -18.08 -26.81
N GLU A 136 -0.74 -18.64 -25.71
CA GLU A 136 -0.57 -20.07 -25.53
C GLU A 136 -1.72 -20.69 -24.73
N LEU A 137 -2.30 -21.79 -25.24
CA LEU A 137 -3.33 -22.55 -24.54
C LEU A 137 -2.73 -23.30 -23.33
N ILE A 138 -3.07 -22.88 -22.13
CA ILE A 138 -2.59 -23.50 -20.89
C ILE A 138 -3.56 -24.51 -20.28
N GLY A 139 -4.85 -24.45 -20.61
CA GLY A 139 -5.82 -25.40 -20.08
C GLY A 139 -7.27 -24.99 -20.33
N TYR A 140 -8.12 -25.47 -19.45
CA TYR A 140 -9.56 -25.22 -19.46
C TYR A 140 -10.05 -24.85 -18.07
N VAL A 141 -11.14 -24.10 -18.02
CA VAL A 141 -11.88 -23.87 -16.77
C VAL A 141 -12.44 -25.21 -16.28
N ARG A 142 -12.38 -25.44 -14.97
CA ARG A 142 -12.92 -26.66 -14.35
C ARG A 142 -14.42 -26.78 -14.62
N LYS A 143 -14.89 -28.01 -14.81
CA LYS A 143 -16.28 -28.30 -15.08
C LYS A 143 -17.24 -27.79 -13.98
N SER A 144 -16.76 -27.77 -12.71
CA SER A 144 -17.50 -27.20 -11.58
C SER A 144 -17.75 -25.69 -11.69
N ASP A 145 -16.86 -24.98 -12.38
CA ASP A 145 -16.84 -23.52 -12.43
C ASP A 145 -17.45 -22.96 -13.73
N LEU A 146 -17.75 -23.84 -14.69
CA LEU A 146 -18.33 -23.46 -15.97
C LEU A 146 -19.68 -22.74 -15.84
N SER A 147 -20.53 -23.14 -14.90
CA SER A 147 -21.83 -22.50 -14.67
C SER A 147 -21.71 -21.03 -14.26
N GLN A 148 -20.62 -20.66 -13.60
CA GLN A 148 -20.32 -19.29 -13.20
C GLN A 148 -19.56 -18.54 -14.31
N THR A 149 -18.73 -19.22 -15.09
CA THR A 149 -17.84 -18.61 -16.07
C THR A 149 -18.54 -18.34 -17.40
N LEU A 150 -19.32 -19.28 -17.93
CA LEU A 150 -19.97 -19.14 -19.23
C LEU A 150 -20.82 -17.86 -19.37
N PRO A 151 -21.60 -17.43 -18.35
CA PRO A 151 -22.41 -16.22 -18.48
C PRO A 151 -21.61 -14.92 -18.50
N ILE A 152 -20.35 -14.95 -18.08
CA ILE A 152 -19.52 -13.76 -17.93
C ILE A 152 -18.42 -13.64 -18.98
N VAL A 153 -18.09 -14.67 -19.76
CA VAL A 153 -16.97 -14.67 -20.73
C VAL A 153 -17.03 -13.47 -21.67
N ASP A 154 -18.22 -13.11 -22.16
CA ASP A 154 -18.40 -11.96 -23.05
C ASP A 154 -18.31 -10.59 -22.36
N ARG A 155 -18.22 -10.57 -21.03
CA ARG A 155 -18.14 -9.36 -20.19
C ARG A 155 -16.84 -9.28 -19.40
N VAL A 156 -15.86 -10.09 -19.79
CA VAL A 156 -14.53 -10.10 -19.19
C VAL A 156 -13.76 -8.88 -19.65
N ASP A 157 -13.30 -8.10 -18.68
CA ASP A 157 -12.51 -6.90 -18.91
C ASP A 157 -11.00 -7.18 -18.80
N ASP A 158 -10.63 -8.09 -17.90
CA ASP A 158 -9.22 -8.46 -17.66
C ASP A 158 -9.09 -9.89 -17.16
N VAL A 159 -8.05 -10.59 -17.59
CA VAL A 159 -7.67 -11.92 -17.12
C VAL A 159 -6.20 -11.92 -16.78
N THR A 160 -5.88 -12.17 -15.52
CA THR A 160 -4.51 -12.29 -15.05
C THR A 160 -4.24 -13.74 -14.64
N ILE A 161 -3.19 -14.34 -15.18
CA ILE A 161 -2.78 -15.70 -14.85
C ILE A 161 -1.68 -15.67 -13.80
N THR A 162 -1.82 -16.52 -12.79
CA THR A 162 -0.78 -16.83 -11.82
C THR A 162 -0.38 -18.29 -11.95
N ILE A 163 0.91 -18.56 -11.97
CA ILE A 163 1.47 -19.91 -12.09
C ILE A 163 2.22 -20.24 -10.82
N ASP A 164 1.85 -21.33 -10.17
CA ASP A 164 2.53 -21.87 -9.01
C ASP A 164 3.39 -23.08 -9.41
N CYS A 165 4.62 -23.16 -8.87
CA CYS A 165 5.53 -24.26 -9.08
C CYS A 165 5.62 -25.11 -7.80
N PHE A 166 5.34 -26.41 -7.90
CA PHE A 166 5.47 -27.36 -6.82
C PHE A 166 6.66 -28.30 -7.12
N GLU A 167 7.59 -28.36 -6.19
CA GLU A 167 8.79 -29.22 -6.25
C GLU A 167 8.68 -30.36 -5.24
N ASP A 168 8.08 -31.51 -5.63
CA ASP A 168 8.16 -32.71 -4.81
C ASP A 168 9.22 -33.68 -5.35
N ASN A 169 8.99 -34.35 -6.46
CA ASN A 169 9.97 -35.20 -7.16
C ASN A 169 10.20 -34.70 -8.59
N GLU A 170 9.23 -34.07 -9.15
CA GLU A 170 9.26 -33.41 -10.46
C GLU A 170 8.62 -32.02 -10.32
N ARG A 171 9.14 -31.04 -11.08
CA ARG A 171 8.53 -29.71 -11.12
C ARG A 171 7.19 -29.76 -11.84
N ILE A 172 6.11 -29.54 -11.10
CA ILE A 172 4.75 -29.46 -11.62
C ILE A 172 4.27 -28.03 -11.49
N TYR A 173 3.78 -27.49 -12.59
CA TYR A 173 3.21 -26.15 -12.64
C TYR A 173 1.70 -26.23 -12.63
N ASN A 174 1.07 -25.49 -11.72
CA ASN A 174 -0.37 -25.24 -11.70
C ASN A 174 -0.63 -23.80 -12.14
N ALA A 175 -1.83 -23.53 -12.64
CA ALA A 175 -2.22 -22.20 -13.04
C ALA A 175 -3.59 -21.84 -12.47
N GLU A 176 -3.75 -20.59 -12.11
CA GLU A 176 -4.97 -19.95 -11.68
C GLU A 176 -5.24 -18.70 -12.52
N ALA A 177 -6.46 -18.55 -13.00
CA ALA A 177 -6.90 -17.38 -13.75
C ALA A 177 -7.75 -16.48 -12.83
N ARG A 178 -7.30 -15.27 -12.58
CA ARG A 178 -8.08 -14.21 -11.96
C ARG A 178 -8.79 -13.42 -13.05
N VAL A 179 -10.10 -13.46 -13.03
CA VAL A 179 -10.97 -12.85 -14.06
C VAL A 179 -11.70 -11.65 -13.45
N VAL A 180 -11.56 -10.50 -14.07
CA VAL A 180 -12.32 -9.28 -13.76
C VAL A 180 -13.37 -9.11 -14.85
N TYR A 181 -14.63 -8.90 -14.46
CA TYR A 181 -15.75 -8.76 -15.40
C TYR A 181 -16.73 -7.68 -14.94
N THR A 182 -17.38 -7.03 -15.91
CA THR A 182 -18.48 -6.08 -15.66
C THR A 182 -19.74 -6.82 -15.21
N LYS A 183 -20.36 -6.38 -14.11
CA LYS A 183 -21.61 -6.96 -13.54
C LYS A 183 -22.83 -6.71 -14.39
#